data_73e8e04a3684b89ff1c5b7266aaae020
#
_entry.id   73e8e04a3684b89ff1c5b7266aaae020
#
_cell.length_a   1.000
_cell.length_b   1.000
_cell.length_c   1.000
_cell.angle_alpha   90.00
_cell.angle_beta   90.00
_cell.angle_gamma   90.00
#
_symmetry.space_group_name_H-M   'P 1'
#
loop_
_entity.id
_entity.type
_entity.pdbx_description
1 polymer ?
#
loop_
_entity_poly.entity_id
_entity_poly.type
_entity_poly.pdbx_seq_one_letter_code
_entity_poly.pdbx_strand_id
1 'polypeptide(L)'
;MTELFPMQAQPRPSSPAQPRNPNSFLHDVTVYVGRMREFTREDWLVYAVWIGMMSGLCCTAGGFLLFGSAHGASFPQEAWLVPIGACVFTLAIAIDTIGHRTIYREEISRAEGLVHHVTIACGISSCVLLCMAWQHRGLLWIPALVATIFSFVYSLIDELFHWRRYISANSDRVEMWSHLFILLGHGTMMIGWWRWFYVGYSGVAATMAALRGT
;
A
#
# COMPACT_ATOMS: atom_id res chain seq x y z
N MET A 1 29.07 14.35 -33.30
CA MET A 1 28.41 13.26 -32.58
C MET A 1 29.22 12.99 -31.32
N THR A 2 29.17 13.86 -30.37
CA THR A 2 29.97 13.74 -29.16
C THR A 2 29.13 14.40 -28.04
N GLU A 3 29.07 13.72 -26.90
CA GLU A 3 28.45 14.17 -25.64
C GLU A 3 26.94 13.96 -25.48
N LEU A 4 26.60 12.69 -25.15
CA LEU A 4 25.26 12.30 -24.66
C LEU A 4 25.33 11.53 -23.32
N PHE A 5 26.32 11.84 -22.46
CA PHE A 5 26.32 11.40 -21.07
C PHE A 5 26.42 12.61 -20.15
N PRO A 6 25.33 12.99 -19.43
CA PRO A 6 25.45 13.96 -18.37
C PRO A 6 26.33 13.35 -17.26
N MET A 7 27.32 14.13 -16.82
CA MET A 7 28.19 13.84 -15.70
C MET A 7 27.36 13.29 -14.52
N GLN A 8 27.67 12.08 -14.10
CA GLN A 8 27.16 11.54 -12.83
C GLN A 8 27.59 12.50 -11.72
N ALA A 9 26.60 13.08 -11.04
CA ALA A 9 26.84 13.82 -9.82
C ALA A 9 27.57 12.88 -8.84
N GLN A 10 28.76 13.29 -8.37
CA GLN A 10 29.50 12.52 -7.38
C GLN A 10 28.62 12.36 -6.13
N PRO A 11 28.50 11.15 -5.58
CA PRO A 11 27.79 10.96 -4.33
C PRO A 11 28.42 11.84 -3.26
N ARG A 12 27.62 12.68 -2.62
CA ARG A 12 28.07 13.45 -1.46
C ARG A 12 28.62 12.48 -0.41
N PRO A 13 29.73 12.83 0.25
CA PRO A 13 30.27 12.00 1.32
C PRO A 13 29.16 11.77 2.36
N SER A 14 28.86 10.50 2.62
CA SER A 14 27.88 10.06 3.62
C SER A 14 28.21 10.74 4.95
N SER A 15 27.27 11.48 5.50
CA SER A 15 27.38 11.97 6.87
C SER A 15 27.71 10.80 7.81
N PRO A 16 28.59 10.98 8.80
CA PRO A 16 28.94 9.91 9.72
C PRO A 16 27.68 9.36 10.36
N ALA A 17 27.55 8.03 10.35
CA ALA A 17 26.40 7.32 10.91
C ALA A 17 26.11 7.87 12.32
N GLN A 18 24.94 8.48 12.47
CA GLN A 18 24.51 8.94 13.80
C GLN A 18 24.38 7.72 14.71
N PRO A 19 24.90 7.79 15.97
CA PRO A 19 24.76 6.68 16.90
C PRO A 19 23.28 6.34 17.06
N ARG A 20 22.94 5.05 16.95
CA ARG A 20 21.58 4.55 17.15
C ARG A 20 21.05 5.09 18.47
N ASN A 21 20.05 5.94 18.41
CA ASN A 21 19.42 6.52 19.56
C ASN A 21 18.80 5.39 20.42
N PRO A 22 19.07 5.29 21.72
CA PRO A 22 18.51 4.27 22.59
C PRO A 22 17.01 4.44 22.85
N ASN A 23 16.36 5.40 22.20
CA ASN A 23 14.95 5.71 22.36
C ASN A 23 14.05 4.51 21.98
N SER A 24 12.91 4.42 22.64
CA SER A 24 11.91 3.40 22.31
C SER A 24 11.40 3.58 20.87
N PHE A 25 10.98 2.50 20.22
CA PHE A 25 10.37 2.55 18.88
C PHE A 25 9.16 3.51 18.82
N LEU A 26 8.34 3.54 19.88
CA LEU A 26 7.21 4.46 19.99
C LEU A 26 7.63 5.93 19.97
N HIS A 27 8.77 6.26 20.58
CA HIS A 27 9.32 7.62 20.52
C HIS A 27 9.69 7.98 19.08
N ASP A 28 10.34 7.09 18.33
CA ASP A 28 10.69 7.33 16.94
C ASP A 28 9.46 7.51 16.06
N VAL A 29 8.42 6.67 16.25
CA VAL A 29 7.14 6.84 15.56
C VAL A 29 6.52 8.21 15.87
N THR A 30 6.56 8.65 17.13
CA THR A 30 6.02 9.95 17.52
C THR A 30 6.77 11.11 16.86
N VAL A 31 8.11 11.02 16.82
CA VAL A 31 8.95 12.02 16.13
C VAL A 31 8.66 12.02 14.63
N TYR A 32 8.56 10.83 14.03
CA TYR A 32 8.30 10.66 12.61
C TYR A 32 6.94 11.25 12.22
N VAL A 33 5.87 10.90 12.93
CA VAL A 33 4.54 11.46 12.73
C VAL A 33 4.51 12.97 12.98
N GLY A 34 5.30 13.45 13.93
CA GLY A 34 5.45 14.88 14.23
C GLY A 34 5.91 15.72 13.05
N ARG A 35 6.57 15.10 12.04
CA ARG A 35 7.00 15.76 10.78
C ARG A 35 5.84 16.22 9.90
N MET A 36 4.61 15.79 10.14
CA MET A 36 3.43 16.33 9.46
C MET A 36 3.27 17.86 9.65
N ARG A 37 3.94 18.43 10.66
CA ARG A 37 4.02 19.89 10.86
C ARG A 37 4.82 20.59 9.75
N GLU A 38 5.66 19.85 9.03
CA GLU A 38 6.47 20.35 7.91
C GLU A 38 5.70 20.31 6.57
N PHE A 39 4.47 19.77 6.56
CA PHE A 39 3.65 19.65 5.37
C PHE A 39 3.23 21.02 4.84
N THR A 40 3.47 21.21 3.55
CA THR A 40 2.88 22.29 2.77
C THR A 40 1.39 22.02 2.50
N ARG A 41 0.68 22.98 1.92
CA ARG A 41 -0.71 22.77 1.47
C ARG A 41 -0.81 21.66 0.42
N GLU A 42 0.15 21.56 -0.47
CA GLU A 42 0.22 20.51 -1.50
C GLU A 42 0.44 19.14 -0.87
N ASP A 43 1.33 19.04 0.13
CA ASP A 43 1.56 17.79 0.85
C ASP A 43 0.30 17.30 1.55
N TRP A 44 -0.43 18.20 2.20
CA TRP A 44 -1.72 17.87 2.83
C TRP A 44 -2.76 17.41 1.82
N LEU A 45 -2.84 18.04 0.65
CA LEU A 45 -3.76 17.63 -0.40
C LEU A 45 -3.43 16.22 -0.91
N VAL A 46 -2.17 15.98 -1.26
CA VAL A 46 -1.71 14.65 -1.71
C VAL A 46 -1.94 13.59 -0.65
N TYR A 47 -1.57 13.88 0.60
CA TYR A 47 -1.77 12.98 1.72
C TYR A 47 -3.27 12.65 1.92
N ALA A 48 -4.12 13.65 1.96
CA ALA A 48 -5.56 13.47 2.18
C ALA A 48 -6.22 12.68 1.05
N VAL A 49 -5.88 12.98 -0.21
CA VAL A 49 -6.41 12.25 -1.38
C VAL A 49 -5.96 10.79 -1.34
N TRP A 50 -4.66 10.55 -1.10
CA TRP A 50 -4.09 9.21 -1.11
C TRP A 50 -4.63 8.35 0.03
N ILE A 51 -4.55 8.84 1.27
CA ILE A 51 -5.05 8.12 2.44
C ILE A 51 -6.57 8.01 2.43
N GLY A 52 -7.27 9.04 1.92
CA GLY A 52 -8.73 9.00 1.71
C GLY A 52 -9.15 7.88 0.75
N MET A 53 -8.43 7.69 -0.36
CA MET A 53 -8.69 6.62 -1.33
C MET A 53 -8.47 5.23 -0.69
N MET A 54 -7.36 5.03 0.03
CA MET A 54 -7.06 3.77 0.72
C MET A 54 -8.06 3.48 1.85
N SER A 55 -8.39 4.49 2.65
CA SER A 55 -9.44 4.39 3.69
C SER A 55 -10.80 4.07 3.08
N GLY A 56 -11.11 4.66 1.92
CA GLY A 56 -12.32 4.39 1.17
C GLY A 56 -12.45 2.91 0.80
N LEU A 57 -11.38 2.30 0.31
CA LEU A 57 -11.35 0.86 0.03
C LEU A 57 -11.61 0.02 1.29
N CYS A 58 -10.92 0.34 2.40
CA CYS A 58 -11.09 -0.35 3.68
C CYS A 58 -12.53 -0.23 4.20
N CYS A 59 -13.07 1.00 4.25
CA CYS A 59 -14.42 1.29 4.75
C CYS A 59 -15.49 0.67 3.85
N THR A 60 -15.31 0.71 2.53
CA THR A 60 -16.27 0.13 1.59
C THR A 60 -16.31 -1.40 1.72
N ALA A 61 -15.15 -2.05 1.73
CA ALA A 61 -15.08 -3.50 1.90
C ALA A 61 -15.64 -3.93 3.27
N GLY A 62 -15.21 -3.29 4.37
CA GLY A 62 -15.71 -3.58 5.71
C GLY A 62 -17.18 -3.29 5.86
N GLY A 63 -17.65 -2.14 5.40
CA GLY A 63 -19.05 -1.74 5.42
C GLY A 63 -19.95 -2.68 4.64
N PHE A 64 -19.49 -3.14 3.46
CA PHE A 64 -20.22 -4.12 2.64
C PHE A 64 -20.41 -5.46 3.38
N LEU A 65 -19.34 -5.98 3.99
CA LEU A 65 -19.42 -7.23 4.76
C LEU A 65 -20.29 -7.09 6.00
N LEU A 66 -20.16 -5.99 6.75
CA LEU A 66 -20.97 -5.72 7.95
C LEU A 66 -22.45 -5.56 7.58
N PHE A 67 -22.76 -4.76 6.55
CA PHE A 67 -24.12 -4.58 6.08
C PHE A 67 -24.75 -5.90 5.65
N GLY A 68 -24.05 -6.67 4.80
CA GLY A 68 -24.54 -7.96 4.33
C GLY A 68 -24.79 -8.93 5.50
N SER A 69 -23.86 -9.02 6.44
CA SER A 69 -24.01 -9.87 7.63
C SER A 69 -25.21 -9.46 8.47
N ALA A 70 -25.45 -8.17 8.66
CA ALA A 70 -26.62 -7.64 9.39
C ALA A 70 -27.94 -7.98 8.69
N HIS A 71 -27.92 -8.21 7.36
CA HIS A 71 -29.08 -8.60 6.54
C HIS A 71 -29.10 -10.10 6.21
N GLY A 72 -28.38 -10.93 6.97
CA GLY A 72 -28.42 -12.40 6.85
C GLY A 72 -27.54 -13.00 5.75
N ALA A 73 -26.69 -12.21 5.09
CA ALA A 73 -25.70 -12.79 4.17
C ALA A 73 -24.60 -13.48 4.95
N SER A 74 -24.19 -14.67 4.48
CA SER A 74 -23.09 -15.44 5.06
C SER A 74 -21.83 -15.25 4.21
N PHE A 75 -20.74 -14.81 4.85
CA PHE A 75 -19.43 -14.65 4.23
C PHE A 75 -18.46 -15.69 4.77
N PRO A 76 -17.52 -16.18 3.95
CA PRO A 76 -16.42 -17.00 4.45
C PRO A 76 -15.49 -16.17 5.32
N GLN A 77 -14.81 -16.80 6.27
CA GLN A 77 -13.92 -16.08 7.19
C GLN A 77 -12.82 -15.30 6.46
N GLU A 78 -12.33 -15.86 5.35
CA GLU A 78 -11.30 -15.25 4.53
C GLU A 78 -11.72 -13.91 3.90
N ALA A 79 -13.02 -13.68 3.66
CA ALA A 79 -13.51 -12.41 3.15
C ALA A 79 -13.20 -11.25 4.12
N TRP A 80 -13.16 -11.51 5.43
CA TRP A 80 -12.82 -10.50 6.44
C TRP A 80 -11.34 -10.09 6.43
N LEU A 81 -10.46 -10.92 5.86
CA LEU A 81 -9.06 -10.54 5.67
C LEU A 81 -8.91 -9.38 4.68
N VAL A 82 -9.89 -9.14 3.81
CA VAL A 82 -9.86 -8.00 2.86
C VAL A 82 -9.86 -6.67 3.60
N PRO A 83 -10.87 -6.31 4.41
CA PRO A 83 -10.85 -5.04 5.14
C PRO A 83 -9.76 -5.00 6.23
N ILE A 84 -9.42 -6.13 6.86
CA ILE A 84 -8.34 -6.18 7.86
C ILE A 84 -7.00 -5.86 7.19
N GLY A 85 -6.67 -6.52 6.09
CA GLY A 85 -5.44 -6.25 5.35
C GLY A 85 -5.40 -4.84 4.78
N ALA A 86 -6.53 -4.35 4.25
CA ALA A 86 -6.66 -2.96 3.77
C ALA A 86 -6.44 -1.94 4.89
N CYS A 87 -6.91 -2.21 6.11
CA CYS A 87 -6.69 -1.34 7.28
C CYS A 87 -5.20 -1.27 7.64
N VAL A 88 -4.54 -2.42 7.78
CA VAL A 88 -3.10 -2.49 8.07
C VAL A 88 -2.29 -1.78 6.99
N PHE A 89 -2.59 -2.06 5.73
CA PHE A 89 -1.99 -1.43 4.56
C PHE A 89 -2.14 0.10 4.58
N THR A 90 -3.37 0.60 4.83
CA THR A 90 -3.67 2.03 4.88
C THR A 90 -2.90 2.74 6.00
N LEU A 91 -2.86 2.15 7.20
CA LEU A 91 -2.12 2.72 8.33
C LEU A 91 -0.62 2.78 8.06
N ALA A 92 -0.08 1.73 7.46
CA ALA A 92 1.33 1.67 7.09
C ALA A 92 1.69 2.70 6.02
N ILE A 93 0.88 2.82 4.94
CA ILE A 93 1.05 3.86 3.91
C ILE A 93 0.90 5.26 4.49
N ALA A 94 0.01 5.47 5.47
CA ALA A 94 -0.14 6.77 6.10
C ALA A 94 1.15 7.21 6.80
N ILE A 95 1.85 6.29 7.46
CA ILE A 95 3.14 6.56 8.08
C ILE A 95 4.20 6.78 7.02
N ASP A 96 4.32 5.87 6.05
CA ASP A 96 5.32 5.92 4.98
C ASP A 96 5.25 7.21 4.15
N THR A 97 4.05 7.64 3.79
CA THR A 97 3.83 8.89 3.04
C THR A 97 4.40 10.13 3.76
N ILE A 98 4.47 10.12 5.10
CA ILE A 98 5.08 11.23 5.85
C ILE A 98 6.57 11.34 5.51
N GLY A 99 7.28 10.23 5.48
CA GLY A 99 8.70 10.21 5.08
C GLY A 99 8.92 10.67 3.65
N HIS A 100 8.14 10.13 2.72
CA HIS A 100 8.19 10.52 1.31
C HIS A 100 7.92 12.01 1.08
N ARG A 101 7.08 12.64 1.91
CA ARG A 101 6.75 14.07 1.79
C ARG A 101 7.66 14.98 2.60
N THR A 102 8.48 14.46 3.51
CA THR A 102 9.36 15.28 4.37
C THR A 102 10.84 14.95 4.21
N ILE A 103 11.22 13.68 4.33
CA ILE A 103 12.63 13.24 4.39
C ILE A 103 13.21 13.00 3.00
N TYR A 104 12.44 12.32 2.12
CA TYR A 104 12.96 11.75 0.86
C TYR A 104 12.56 12.55 -0.40
N ARG A 105 12.08 13.79 -0.26
CA ARG A 105 11.57 14.63 -1.36
C ARG A 105 12.49 14.69 -2.59
N GLU A 106 13.80 14.68 -2.38
CA GLU A 106 14.82 14.88 -3.42
C GLU A 106 15.71 13.66 -3.65
N GLU A 107 15.51 12.57 -2.90
CA GLU A 107 16.45 11.44 -2.88
C GLU A 107 15.98 10.23 -3.69
N ILE A 108 14.74 10.22 -4.18
CA ILE A 108 14.18 9.09 -4.92
C ILE A 108 14.77 9.06 -6.33
N SER A 109 15.47 7.98 -6.65
CA SER A 109 15.98 7.77 -8.00
C SER A 109 14.85 7.58 -9.02
N ARG A 110 15.11 7.91 -10.30
CA ARG A 110 14.11 7.68 -11.37
C ARG A 110 13.67 6.22 -11.47
N ALA A 111 14.59 5.28 -11.24
CA ALA A 111 14.30 3.85 -11.27
C ALA A 111 13.38 3.44 -10.12
N GLU A 112 13.66 3.90 -8.92
CA GLU A 112 12.82 3.68 -7.72
C GLU A 112 11.43 4.29 -7.91
N GLY A 113 11.34 5.54 -8.39
CA GLY A 113 10.06 6.17 -8.69
C GLY A 113 9.24 5.41 -9.72
N LEU A 114 9.87 4.85 -10.77
CA LEU A 114 9.17 4.01 -11.75
C LEU A 114 8.65 2.73 -11.12
N VAL A 115 9.47 2.02 -10.35
CA VAL A 115 9.06 0.79 -9.64
C VAL A 115 7.87 1.08 -8.73
N HIS A 116 7.94 2.14 -7.95
CA HIS A 116 6.86 2.56 -7.06
C HIS A 116 5.54 2.85 -7.81
N HIS A 117 5.59 3.59 -8.93
CA HIS A 117 4.39 3.86 -9.73
C HIS A 117 3.80 2.58 -10.33
N VAL A 118 4.64 1.65 -10.81
CA VAL A 118 4.17 0.36 -11.35
C VAL A 118 3.53 -0.48 -10.25
N THR A 119 4.13 -0.53 -9.06
CA THR A 119 3.57 -1.23 -7.89
C THR A 119 2.15 -0.70 -7.58
N ILE A 120 2.00 0.62 -7.49
CA ILE A 120 0.71 1.26 -7.22
C ILE A 120 -0.31 0.95 -8.32
N ALA A 121 0.07 1.13 -9.59
CA ALA A 121 -0.82 0.88 -10.72
C ALA A 121 -1.30 -0.57 -10.76
N CYS A 122 -0.40 -1.54 -10.55
CA CYS A 122 -0.74 -2.96 -10.50
C CYS A 122 -1.61 -3.30 -9.28
N GLY A 123 -1.32 -2.71 -8.12
CA GLY A 123 -2.12 -2.89 -6.90
C GLY A 123 -3.56 -2.39 -7.08
N ILE A 124 -3.74 -1.18 -7.58
CA ILE A 124 -5.07 -0.62 -7.86
C ILE A 124 -5.79 -1.47 -8.91
N SER A 125 -5.10 -1.83 -9.99
CA SER A 125 -5.68 -2.65 -11.06
C SER A 125 -6.15 -4.01 -10.54
N SER A 126 -5.37 -4.67 -9.66
CA SER A 126 -5.76 -5.95 -9.08
C SER A 126 -7.05 -5.83 -8.25
N CYS A 127 -7.18 -4.79 -7.44
CA CYS A 127 -8.39 -4.53 -6.65
C CYS A 127 -9.61 -4.30 -7.56
N VAL A 128 -9.50 -3.45 -8.57
CA VAL A 128 -10.59 -3.17 -9.52
C VAL A 128 -11.00 -4.42 -10.27
N LEU A 129 -10.03 -5.17 -10.80
CA LEU A 129 -10.30 -6.40 -11.55
C LEU A 129 -10.94 -7.48 -10.67
N LEU A 130 -10.53 -7.63 -9.41
CA LEU A 130 -11.14 -8.57 -8.47
C LEU A 130 -12.58 -8.14 -8.11
N CYS A 131 -12.86 -6.84 -7.95
CA CYS A 131 -14.24 -6.36 -7.78
C CYS A 131 -15.11 -6.71 -8.99
N MET A 132 -14.63 -6.46 -10.21
CA MET A 132 -15.36 -6.74 -11.44
C MET A 132 -15.50 -8.25 -11.71
N ALA A 133 -14.58 -9.05 -11.23
CA ALA A 133 -14.56 -10.50 -11.40
C ALA A 133 -15.76 -11.20 -10.72
N TRP A 134 -16.47 -10.52 -9.80
CA TRP A 134 -17.74 -11.06 -9.30
C TRP A 134 -18.74 -11.33 -10.43
N GLN A 135 -18.88 -10.43 -11.40
CA GLN A 135 -19.79 -10.58 -12.54
C GLN A 135 -19.14 -11.26 -13.76
N HIS A 136 -17.83 -11.07 -13.95
CA HIS A 136 -17.11 -11.49 -15.15
C HIS A 136 -15.94 -12.42 -14.83
N ARG A 137 -16.16 -13.37 -13.93
CA ARG A 137 -15.12 -14.25 -13.38
C ARG A 137 -14.26 -14.93 -14.45
N GLY A 138 -14.91 -15.54 -15.47
CA GLY A 138 -14.20 -16.27 -16.53
C GLY A 138 -13.29 -15.39 -17.40
N LEU A 139 -13.61 -14.11 -17.53
CA LEU A 139 -12.85 -13.17 -18.35
C LEU A 139 -11.73 -12.50 -17.54
N LEU A 140 -12.00 -12.16 -16.29
CA LEU A 140 -11.14 -11.25 -15.52
C LEU A 140 -10.16 -11.96 -14.58
N TRP A 141 -10.26 -13.27 -14.39
CA TRP A 141 -9.37 -13.97 -13.45
C TRP A 141 -7.89 -13.91 -13.86
N ILE A 142 -7.59 -14.05 -15.18
CA ILE A 142 -6.20 -13.97 -15.67
C ILE A 142 -5.63 -12.56 -15.50
N PRO A 143 -6.27 -11.47 -16.02
CA PRO A 143 -5.73 -10.14 -15.81
C PRO A 143 -5.65 -9.73 -14.33
N ALA A 144 -6.59 -10.16 -13.48
CA ALA A 144 -6.51 -9.93 -12.05
C ALA A 144 -5.31 -10.63 -11.42
N LEU A 145 -5.04 -11.90 -11.80
CA LEU A 145 -3.89 -12.66 -11.34
C LEU A 145 -2.57 -12.01 -11.78
N VAL A 146 -2.47 -11.62 -13.05
CA VAL A 146 -1.28 -10.96 -13.59
C VAL A 146 -1.02 -9.64 -12.86
N ALA A 147 -2.04 -8.81 -12.66
CA ALA A 147 -1.91 -7.56 -11.91
C ALA A 147 -1.49 -7.81 -10.46
N THR A 148 -2.05 -8.83 -9.80
CA THR A 148 -1.67 -9.21 -8.44
C THR A 148 -0.20 -9.66 -8.38
N ILE A 149 0.23 -10.54 -9.29
CA ILE A 149 1.63 -11.01 -9.33
C ILE A 149 2.58 -9.82 -9.54
N PHE A 150 2.29 -8.94 -10.49
CA PHE A 150 3.13 -7.78 -10.74
C PHE A 150 3.15 -6.81 -9.56
N SER A 151 2.02 -6.59 -8.88
CA SER A 151 2.02 -5.75 -7.68
C SER A 151 2.97 -6.28 -6.62
N PHE A 152 3.03 -7.59 -6.39
CA PHE A 152 3.98 -8.20 -5.45
C PHE A 152 5.42 -8.20 -5.93
N VAL A 153 5.67 -8.54 -7.21
CA VAL A 153 7.02 -8.54 -7.77
C VAL A 153 7.64 -7.16 -7.68
N TYR A 154 6.91 -6.12 -8.10
CA TYR A 154 7.40 -4.75 -8.02
C TYR A 154 7.48 -4.22 -6.59
N SER A 155 6.56 -4.61 -5.71
CA SER A 155 6.67 -4.30 -4.28
C SER A 155 7.95 -4.88 -3.66
N LEU A 156 8.31 -6.14 -3.99
CA LEU A 156 9.56 -6.74 -3.51
C LEU A 156 10.81 -6.06 -4.09
N ILE A 157 10.74 -5.58 -5.34
CA ILE A 157 11.83 -4.81 -5.94
C ILE A 157 11.96 -3.46 -5.22
N ASP A 158 10.84 -2.80 -4.91
CA ASP A 158 10.78 -1.56 -4.14
C ASP A 158 11.41 -1.73 -2.75
N GLU A 159 11.06 -2.81 -2.05
CA GLU A 159 11.67 -3.18 -0.78
C GLU A 159 13.20 -3.32 -0.85
N LEU A 160 13.76 -3.79 -1.98
CA LEU A 160 15.20 -3.88 -2.12
C LEU A 160 15.89 -2.50 -2.17
N PHE A 161 15.24 -1.47 -2.71
CA PHE A 161 15.75 -0.10 -2.68
C PHE A 161 15.74 0.45 -1.25
N HIS A 162 14.64 0.28 -0.52
CA HIS A 162 14.49 0.71 0.87
C HIS A 162 15.46 -0.04 1.80
N TRP A 163 15.59 -1.35 1.63
CA TRP A 163 16.55 -2.16 2.40
C TRP A 163 18.00 -1.72 2.19
N ARG A 164 18.39 -1.46 0.93
CA ARG A 164 19.73 -0.93 0.64
C ARG A 164 19.97 0.43 1.29
N ARG A 165 18.99 1.31 1.25
CA ARG A 165 19.06 2.63 1.91
C ARG A 165 19.17 2.47 3.42
N TYR A 166 18.38 1.60 4.01
CA TYR A 166 18.42 1.30 5.44
C TYR A 166 19.81 0.82 5.91
N ILE A 167 20.42 -0.09 5.17
CA ILE A 167 21.75 -0.63 5.52
C ILE A 167 22.87 0.41 5.28
N SER A 168 22.83 1.14 4.17
CA SER A 168 23.91 2.01 3.73
C SER A 168 23.87 3.40 4.35
N ALA A 169 22.70 3.97 4.53
CA ALA A 169 22.51 5.34 4.99
C ALA A 169 21.99 5.46 6.43
N ASN A 170 21.84 4.33 7.14
CA ASN A 170 21.28 4.31 8.49
C ASN A 170 19.87 4.97 8.53
N SER A 171 19.06 4.68 7.50
CA SER A 171 17.72 5.24 7.36
C SER A 171 16.82 4.92 8.56
N ASP A 172 15.71 5.66 8.68
CA ASP A 172 14.82 5.57 9.81
C ASP A 172 14.19 4.16 9.91
N ARG A 173 14.28 3.55 11.10
CA ARG A 173 13.65 2.24 11.35
C ARG A 173 12.12 2.28 11.20
N VAL A 174 11.49 3.45 11.34
CA VAL A 174 10.04 3.62 11.16
C VAL A 174 9.66 3.38 9.70
N GLU A 175 10.43 3.89 8.74
CA GLU A 175 10.26 3.63 7.31
C GLU A 175 10.31 2.12 7.03
N MET A 176 11.35 1.44 7.51
CA MET A 176 11.51 0.00 7.26
C MET A 176 10.33 -0.82 7.81
N TRP A 177 9.84 -0.48 9.02
CA TRP A 177 8.67 -1.16 9.59
C TRP A 177 7.38 -0.81 8.83
N SER A 178 7.21 0.44 8.38
CA SER A 178 6.03 0.79 7.57
C SER A 178 6.00 0.00 6.26
N HIS A 179 7.12 -0.17 5.56
CA HIS A 179 7.23 -0.99 4.37
C HIS A 179 6.88 -2.46 4.62
N LEU A 180 7.39 -3.06 5.70
CA LEU A 180 7.00 -4.43 6.09
C LEU A 180 5.50 -4.54 6.30
N PHE A 181 4.87 -3.58 6.98
CA PHE A 181 3.43 -3.60 7.21
C PHE A 181 2.62 -3.30 5.94
N ILE A 182 3.14 -2.51 5.00
CA ILE A 182 2.57 -2.36 3.65
C ILE A 182 2.52 -3.72 2.97
N LEU A 183 3.63 -4.45 2.93
CA LEU A 183 3.70 -5.77 2.30
C LEU A 183 2.77 -6.79 3.00
N LEU A 184 2.76 -6.84 4.33
CA LEU A 184 1.90 -7.74 5.11
C LEU A 184 0.42 -7.40 4.95
N GLY A 185 0.05 -6.13 5.00
CA GLY A 185 -1.33 -5.67 4.82
C GLY A 185 -1.85 -5.98 3.42
N HIS A 186 -1.05 -5.66 2.39
CA HIS A 186 -1.37 -5.99 1.00
C HIS A 186 -1.50 -7.52 0.81
N GLY A 187 -0.55 -8.29 1.34
CA GLY A 187 -0.59 -9.75 1.27
C GLY A 187 -1.84 -10.34 1.92
N THR A 188 -2.17 -9.90 3.13
CA THR A 188 -3.36 -10.34 3.86
C THR A 188 -4.63 -10.01 3.06
N MET A 189 -4.75 -8.79 2.54
CA MET A 189 -5.88 -8.36 1.71
C MET A 189 -6.02 -9.24 0.46
N MET A 190 -4.93 -9.46 -0.28
CA MET A 190 -4.97 -10.25 -1.52
C MET A 190 -5.24 -11.73 -1.26
N ILE A 191 -4.66 -12.32 -0.23
CA ILE A 191 -4.95 -13.71 0.17
C ILE A 191 -6.44 -13.86 0.48
N GLY A 192 -7.01 -12.97 1.30
CA GLY A 192 -8.42 -12.96 1.61
C GLY A 192 -9.28 -12.84 0.36
N TRP A 193 -8.93 -11.90 -0.51
CA TRP A 193 -9.71 -11.63 -1.73
C TRP A 193 -9.68 -12.80 -2.72
N TRP A 194 -8.50 -13.39 -2.99
CA TRP A 194 -8.38 -14.56 -3.85
C TRP A 194 -9.09 -15.78 -3.27
N ARG A 195 -9.02 -16.01 -1.96
CA ARG A 195 -9.80 -17.08 -1.29
C ARG A 195 -11.29 -16.84 -1.50
N TRP A 196 -11.77 -15.61 -1.28
CA TRP A 196 -13.17 -15.27 -1.51
C TRP A 196 -13.59 -15.41 -2.98
N PHE A 197 -12.71 -15.03 -3.91
CA PHE A 197 -12.89 -15.29 -5.32
C PHE A 197 -13.06 -16.79 -5.61
N TYR A 198 -12.20 -17.65 -5.07
CA TYR A 198 -12.27 -19.11 -5.33
C TYR A 198 -13.58 -19.73 -4.87
N VAL A 199 -14.15 -19.31 -3.76
CA VAL A 199 -15.46 -19.77 -3.28
C VAL A 199 -16.65 -19.04 -3.93
N GLY A 200 -16.42 -18.33 -5.03
CA GLY A 200 -17.47 -17.72 -5.86
C GLY A 200 -18.08 -16.47 -5.25
N TYR A 201 -17.34 -15.71 -4.43
CA TYR A 201 -17.83 -14.50 -3.76
C TYR A 201 -19.11 -14.77 -2.94
N SER A 202 -19.11 -15.85 -2.16
CA SER A 202 -20.23 -16.18 -1.28
C SER A 202 -20.65 -14.97 -0.45
N GLY A 203 -21.95 -14.75 -0.31
CA GLY A 203 -22.54 -13.61 0.41
C GLY A 203 -22.79 -12.36 -0.45
N VAL A 204 -22.07 -12.16 -1.57
CA VAL A 204 -22.20 -10.91 -2.38
C VAL A 204 -23.58 -10.76 -2.98
N ALA A 205 -24.12 -11.81 -3.60
CA ALA A 205 -25.43 -11.75 -4.24
C ALA A 205 -26.54 -11.39 -3.23
N ALA A 206 -26.51 -12.00 -2.04
CA ALA A 206 -27.48 -11.71 -0.97
C ALA A 206 -27.34 -10.26 -0.47
N THR A 207 -26.12 -9.77 -0.28
CA THR A 207 -25.87 -8.39 0.12
C THR A 207 -26.34 -7.39 -0.91
N MET A 208 -26.08 -7.66 -2.21
CA MET A 208 -26.55 -6.80 -3.31
C MET A 208 -28.08 -6.81 -3.43
N ALA A 209 -28.75 -7.93 -3.13
CA ALA A 209 -30.20 -7.99 -3.09
C ALA A 209 -30.76 -7.14 -1.94
N ALA A 210 -30.15 -7.21 -0.74
CA ALA A 210 -30.54 -6.38 0.39
C ALA A 210 -30.37 -4.88 0.13
N LEU A 211 -29.26 -4.47 -0.53
CA LEU A 211 -29.01 -3.07 -0.89
C LEU A 211 -30.04 -2.52 -1.91
N ARG A 212 -30.63 -3.38 -2.75
CA ARG A 212 -31.67 -2.96 -3.72
C ARG A 212 -33.07 -2.92 -3.12
N GLY A 213 -33.29 -3.61 -2.01
CA GLY A 213 -34.58 -3.67 -1.30
C GLY A 213 -34.72 -2.61 -0.21
N THR A 214 -33.63 -1.89 0.08
CA THR A 214 -33.61 -0.70 0.97
C THR A 214 -33.71 0.58 0.17
#